data_9b71a3655438baba5f1bbbd1889096ee
#
_entry.id   9b71a3655438baba5f1bbbd1889096ee
#
_cell.length_a   1.000
_cell.length_b   1.000
_cell.length_c   1.000
_cell.angle_alpha   90.00
_cell.angle_beta   90.00
_cell.angle_gamma   90.00
#
_symmetry.space_group_name_H-M   'P 1'
#
loop_
_entity.id
_entity.type
_entity.pdbx_description
1 polymer ?
#
loop_
_entity_poly.entity_id
_entity_poly.type
_entity_poly.pdbx_seq_one_letter_code
_entity_poly.pdbx_strand_id
1 'polypeptide(L)'
;MFIDETWTATNMTRSHGRCAKGERLRMGFPHGHRKTTTLVAGLRMSGMVAPMVLDGPINGDWFEAYVTHVLVPDLRPGDVVIMDNLSSHKRASVREIIEAAGATLRFLPPYSPDFNPIEKAFAKLKAMLRKAEERTVSGLWTLIGKLVDIFQPAECANYFSSCGYDKKKKKNALI
;
A
#
# COMPACT_ATOMS: atom_id res chain seq x y z
N MET A 1 7.70 8.28 -5.67
CA MET A 1 7.19 6.95 -5.26
C MET A 1 6.79 7.01 -3.79
N PHE A 2 5.64 6.44 -3.43
CA PHE A 2 5.19 6.32 -2.04
C PHE A 2 5.37 4.88 -1.59
N ILE A 3 5.90 4.66 -0.40
CA ILE A 3 6.08 3.34 0.23
C ILE A 3 5.27 3.32 1.51
N ASP A 4 4.56 2.22 1.73
CA ASP A 4 3.78 2.00 2.95
C ASP A 4 3.53 0.50 3.16
N GLU A 5 3.05 0.15 4.35
CA GLU A 5 2.61 -1.20 4.67
C GLU A 5 1.11 -1.26 4.99
N THR A 6 0.54 -2.40 4.65
CA THR A 6 -0.83 -2.70 5.02
C THR A 6 -0.98 -4.14 5.44
N TRP A 7 -1.82 -4.40 6.42
CA TRP A 7 -2.09 -5.77 6.87
C TRP A 7 -3.42 -6.28 6.30
N THR A 8 -3.43 -7.57 6.02
CA THR A 8 -4.56 -8.35 5.54
C THR A 8 -4.69 -9.62 6.39
N ALA A 9 -5.81 -10.31 6.32
CA ALA A 9 -6.02 -11.50 7.13
C ALA A 9 -6.92 -12.51 6.42
N THR A 10 -6.75 -13.79 6.78
CA THR A 10 -7.52 -14.90 6.20
C THR A 10 -9.00 -14.91 6.59
N ASN A 11 -9.42 -14.09 7.54
CA ASN A 11 -10.81 -13.93 7.94
C ASN A 11 -11.51 -12.71 7.34
N MET A 12 -10.88 -12.03 6.37
CA MET A 12 -11.50 -10.88 5.70
C MET A 12 -12.76 -11.30 4.96
N THR A 13 -13.87 -10.55 5.20
CA THR A 13 -15.16 -10.73 4.53
C THR A 13 -15.66 -9.39 4.01
N ARG A 14 -16.66 -9.43 3.14
CA ARG A 14 -17.34 -8.23 2.67
C ARG A 14 -17.96 -7.48 3.85
N SER A 15 -17.74 -6.19 3.92
CA SER A 15 -18.33 -5.32 4.94
C SER A 15 -19.76 -4.87 4.59
N HIS A 16 -20.16 -5.02 3.33
CA HIS A 16 -21.45 -4.59 2.81
C HIS A 16 -21.97 -5.60 1.79
N GLY A 17 -23.29 -5.74 1.73
CA GLY A 17 -23.99 -6.53 0.73
C GLY A 17 -25.34 -5.89 0.40
N ARG A 18 -26.06 -6.47 -0.55
CA ARG A 18 -27.39 -6.04 -0.95
C ARG A 18 -28.36 -7.20 -0.84
N CYS A 19 -29.57 -6.93 -0.37
CA CYS A 19 -30.71 -7.86 -0.38
C CYS A 19 -31.95 -7.14 -0.90
N ALA A 20 -33.05 -7.85 -1.11
CA ALA A 20 -34.32 -7.27 -1.48
C ALA A 20 -34.83 -6.28 -0.42
N LYS A 21 -35.58 -5.28 -0.84
CA LYS A 21 -36.18 -4.29 0.09
C LYS A 21 -37.11 -5.03 1.06
N GLY A 22 -36.89 -4.78 2.35
CA GLY A 22 -37.65 -5.42 3.43
C GLY A 22 -37.03 -6.71 3.96
N GLU A 23 -35.97 -7.24 3.34
CA GLU A 23 -35.25 -8.40 3.81
C GLU A 23 -34.01 -8.01 4.62
N ARG A 24 -33.59 -8.92 5.52
CA ARG A 24 -32.34 -8.78 6.27
C ARG A 24 -31.24 -9.57 5.57
N LEU A 25 -30.18 -8.89 5.19
CA LEU A 25 -28.97 -9.56 4.69
C LEU A 25 -28.37 -10.45 5.78
N ARG A 26 -28.30 -11.75 5.52
CA ARG A 26 -27.64 -12.73 6.39
C ARG A 26 -26.37 -13.20 5.70
N MET A 27 -25.24 -13.14 6.37
CA MET A 27 -23.95 -13.57 5.85
C MET A 27 -23.20 -14.35 6.92
N GLY A 28 -22.62 -15.47 6.53
CA GLY A 28 -21.68 -16.22 7.37
C GLY A 28 -20.40 -15.43 7.58
N PHE A 29 -19.82 -15.55 8.74
CA PHE A 29 -18.62 -14.87 9.16
C PHE A 29 -17.63 -15.93 9.70
N PRO A 30 -16.40 -16.02 9.19
CA PRO A 30 -15.48 -17.04 9.65
C PRO A 30 -15.08 -16.81 11.10
N HIS A 31 -15.38 -17.81 11.93
CA HIS A 31 -14.90 -17.90 13.30
C HIS A 31 -13.56 -18.64 13.33
N GLY A 32 -12.65 -18.22 14.21
CA GLY A 32 -11.38 -18.93 14.43
C GLY A 32 -10.17 -18.00 14.41
N HIS A 33 -9.01 -18.61 14.57
CA HIS A 33 -7.73 -17.90 14.57
C HIS A 33 -7.45 -17.28 13.19
N ARG A 34 -7.45 -15.97 13.13
CA ARG A 34 -7.00 -15.24 11.94
C ARG A 34 -5.48 -15.28 11.84
N LYS A 35 -4.96 -15.55 10.67
CA LYS A 35 -3.56 -15.29 10.34
C LYS A 35 -3.47 -13.95 9.63
N THR A 36 -2.57 -13.11 10.11
CA THR A 36 -2.33 -11.79 9.56
C THR A 36 -1.12 -11.84 8.63
N THR A 37 -1.25 -11.25 7.48
CA THR A 37 -0.17 -11.04 6.51
C THR A 37 0.05 -9.55 6.36
N THR A 38 1.29 -9.11 6.42
CA THR A 38 1.67 -7.74 6.06
C THR A 38 2.10 -7.71 4.59
N LEU A 39 1.55 -6.77 3.83
CA LEU A 39 2.03 -6.38 2.51
C LEU A 39 2.75 -5.05 2.64
N VAL A 40 4.00 -5.00 2.21
CA VAL A 40 4.74 -3.76 1.97
C VAL A 40 4.82 -3.56 0.46
N ALA A 41 4.59 -2.35 -0.02
CA ALA A 41 4.69 -2.05 -1.44
C ALA A 41 4.97 -0.57 -1.69
N GLY A 42 5.36 -0.26 -2.92
CA GLY A 42 5.48 1.09 -3.43
C GLY A 42 4.37 1.41 -4.43
N LEU A 43 3.98 2.68 -4.50
CA LEU A 43 3.10 3.20 -5.54
C LEU A 43 3.85 4.23 -6.38
N ARG A 44 3.93 3.96 -7.67
CA ARG A 44 4.39 4.89 -8.72
C ARG A 44 3.20 5.35 -9.56
N MET A 45 3.41 6.35 -10.40
CA MET A 45 2.43 6.72 -11.44
C MET A 45 2.19 5.58 -12.43
N SER A 46 3.14 4.66 -12.59
CA SER A 46 3.07 3.52 -13.51
C SER A 46 2.35 2.30 -12.95
N GLY A 47 2.14 2.22 -11.64
CA GLY A 47 1.56 1.06 -10.98
C GLY A 47 2.12 0.84 -9.58
N MET A 48 1.76 -0.30 -8.99
CA MET A 48 2.34 -0.77 -7.74
C MET A 48 3.68 -1.46 -8.02
N VAL A 49 4.67 -1.24 -7.17
CA VAL A 49 6.05 -1.73 -7.37
C VAL A 49 6.62 -2.27 -6.06
N ALA A 50 7.70 -3.03 -6.15
CA ALA A 50 8.42 -3.58 -5.01
C ALA A 50 7.51 -4.25 -3.96
N PRO A 51 6.57 -5.14 -4.33
CA PRO A 51 5.70 -5.79 -3.36
C PRO A 51 6.43 -6.87 -2.60
N MET A 52 6.23 -6.91 -1.28
CA MET A 52 6.67 -8.01 -0.40
C MET A 52 5.57 -8.37 0.56
N VAL A 53 5.31 -9.67 0.72
CA VAL A 53 4.40 -10.19 1.74
C VAL A 53 5.18 -10.94 2.82
N LEU A 54 4.75 -10.82 4.07
CA LEU A 54 5.32 -11.57 5.20
C LEU A 54 4.22 -12.04 6.15
N ASP A 55 4.48 -13.14 6.84
CA ASP A 55 3.57 -13.66 7.87
C ASP A 55 3.73 -12.83 9.16
N GLY A 56 2.62 -12.31 9.65
CA GLY A 56 2.61 -11.47 10.86
C GLY A 56 2.98 -10.00 10.63
N PRO A 57 3.27 -9.28 11.72
CA PRO A 57 3.63 -7.86 11.69
C PRO A 57 5.07 -7.64 11.21
N ILE A 58 5.31 -6.53 10.54
CA ILE A 58 6.65 -6.08 10.18
C ILE A 58 7.30 -5.36 11.37
N ASN A 59 8.60 -5.57 11.52
CA ASN A 59 9.45 -4.82 12.44
C ASN A 59 10.53 -4.05 11.67
N GLY A 60 11.35 -3.28 12.39
CA GLY A 60 12.38 -2.46 11.75
C GLY A 60 13.44 -3.25 10.99
N ASP A 61 13.78 -4.47 11.42
CA ASP A 61 14.79 -5.30 10.75
C ASP A 61 14.21 -5.89 9.45
N TRP A 62 12.98 -6.34 9.47
CA TRP A 62 12.28 -6.76 8.27
C TRP A 62 12.06 -5.61 7.28
N PHE A 63 11.79 -4.40 7.79
CA PHE A 63 11.65 -3.24 6.92
C PHE A 63 12.98 -2.86 6.26
N GLU A 64 14.08 -2.92 6.99
CA GLU A 64 15.43 -2.69 6.45
C GLU A 64 15.81 -3.75 5.41
N ALA A 65 15.50 -5.03 5.68
CA ALA A 65 15.69 -6.12 4.71
C ALA A 65 14.82 -5.89 3.44
N TYR A 66 13.58 -5.44 3.60
CA TYR A 66 12.73 -5.05 2.47
C TYR A 66 13.36 -3.95 1.63
N VAL A 67 13.84 -2.89 2.29
CA VAL A 67 14.49 -1.77 1.58
C VAL A 67 15.70 -2.26 0.80
N THR A 68 16.55 -3.08 1.42
CA THR A 68 17.79 -3.58 0.81
C THR A 68 17.54 -4.51 -0.36
N HIS A 69 16.64 -5.48 -0.20
CA HIS A 69 16.52 -6.60 -1.13
C HIS A 69 15.38 -6.47 -2.14
N VAL A 70 14.38 -5.63 -1.85
CA VAL A 70 13.17 -5.50 -2.68
C VAL A 70 13.03 -4.09 -3.23
N LEU A 71 13.19 -3.06 -2.40
CA LEU A 71 13.00 -1.69 -2.84
C LEU A 71 14.18 -1.18 -3.69
N VAL A 72 15.41 -1.34 -3.22
CA VAL A 72 16.62 -0.81 -3.89
C VAL A 72 16.75 -1.28 -5.34
N PRO A 73 16.50 -2.56 -5.69
CA PRO A 73 16.52 -3.01 -7.09
C PRO A 73 15.52 -2.27 -8.00
N ASP A 74 14.43 -1.74 -7.46
CA ASP A 74 13.41 -0.98 -8.19
C ASP A 74 13.69 0.54 -8.23
N LEU A 75 14.65 1.01 -7.43
CA LEU A 75 15.00 2.44 -7.39
C LEU A 75 15.78 2.86 -8.64
N ARG A 76 15.55 4.10 -9.02
CA ARG A 76 16.28 4.77 -10.10
C ARG A 76 16.97 6.01 -9.53
N PRO A 77 18.17 6.35 -10.00
CA PRO A 77 18.81 7.63 -9.63
C PRO A 77 17.86 8.82 -9.85
N GLY A 78 17.72 9.67 -8.84
CA GLY A 78 16.80 10.80 -8.86
C GLY A 78 15.37 10.50 -8.38
N ASP A 79 15.04 9.26 -8.02
CA ASP A 79 13.75 8.94 -7.39
C ASP A 79 13.58 9.68 -6.05
N VAL A 80 12.36 10.11 -5.78
CA VAL A 80 11.94 10.59 -4.46
C VAL A 80 11.08 9.52 -3.81
N VAL A 81 11.59 8.90 -2.75
CA VAL A 81 10.88 7.93 -1.93
C VAL A 81 10.20 8.68 -0.80
N ILE A 82 8.90 8.51 -0.67
CA ILE A 82 8.08 9.17 0.36
C ILE A 82 7.46 8.08 1.24
N MET A 83 7.64 8.21 2.54
CA MET A 83 7.13 7.29 3.56
C MET A 83 6.37 8.07 4.63
N ASP A 84 5.59 7.38 5.43
CA ASP A 84 5.02 7.95 6.64
C ASP A 84 6.06 8.13 7.76
N ASN A 85 5.60 8.57 8.93
CA ASN A 85 6.46 8.87 10.07
C ASN A 85 6.65 7.71 11.07
N LEU A 86 6.43 6.45 10.66
CA LEU A 86 6.68 5.32 11.56
C LEU A 86 8.15 5.23 11.97
N SER A 87 8.37 4.75 13.20
CA SER A 87 9.73 4.64 13.76
C SER A 87 10.61 3.66 12.98
N SER A 88 10.02 2.59 12.43
CA SER A 88 10.69 1.63 11.55
C SER A 88 11.24 2.27 10.28
N HIS A 89 10.55 3.27 9.72
CA HIS A 89 10.95 3.98 8.51
C HIS A 89 12.05 5.01 8.74
N LYS A 90 12.20 5.49 9.98
CA LYS A 90 13.14 6.55 10.34
C LYS A 90 14.53 6.07 10.76
N ARG A 91 14.83 4.79 10.62
CA ARG A 91 16.16 4.27 10.90
C ARG A 91 17.21 4.96 10.01
N ALA A 92 18.35 5.29 10.57
CA ALA A 92 19.45 5.90 9.81
C ALA A 92 19.91 4.98 8.67
N SER A 93 20.01 3.68 8.90
CA SER A 93 20.34 2.67 7.89
C SER A 93 19.40 2.68 6.69
N VAL A 94 18.08 2.81 6.91
CA VAL A 94 17.09 2.90 5.82
C VAL A 94 17.37 4.12 4.93
N ARG A 95 17.67 5.26 5.53
CA ARG A 95 18.02 6.47 4.79
C ARG A 95 19.32 6.28 3.99
N GLU A 96 20.35 5.78 4.62
CA GLU A 96 21.66 5.56 3.99
C GLU A 96 21.56 4.61 2.79
N ILE A 97 20.80 3.53 2.92
CA ILE A 97 20.59 2.55 1.83
C ILE A 97 19.88 3.20 0.65
N ILE A 98 18.81 3.98 0.89
CA ILE A 98 18.05 4.64 -0.18
C ILE A 98 18.89 5.73 -0.86
N GLU A 99 19.62 6.54 -0.09
CA GLU A 99 20.46 7.61 -0.61
C GLU A 99 21.68 7.05 -1.37
N ALA A 100 22.25 5.93 -0.93
CA ALA A 100 23.32 5.23 -1.64
C ALA A 100 22.87 4.70 -3.02
N ALA A 101 21.58 4.39 -3.17
CA ALA A 101 20.98 4.02 -4.46
C ALA A 101 20.70 5.23 -5.38
N GLY A 102 21.08 6.44 -4.98
CA GLY A 102 20.87 7.68 -5.75
C GLY A 102 19.46 8.26 -5.64
N ALA A 103 18.65 7.78 -4.70
CA ALA A 103 17.31 8.29 -4.43
C ALA A 103 17.30 9.26 -3.23
N THR A 104 16.21 10.00 -3.06
CA THR A 104 16.02 10.92 -1.93
C THR A 104 14.88 10.44 -1.05
N LEU A 105 15.11 10.29 0.26
CA LEU A 105 14.06 9.94 1.21
C LEU A 105 13.38 11.19 1.78
N ARG A 106 12.05 11.18 1.77
CA ARG A 106 11.19 12.21 2.38
C ARG A 106 10.14 11.55 3.27
N PHE A 107 9.68 12.28 4.28
CA PHE A 107 8.59 11.82 5.15
C PHE A 107 7.37 12.72 4.99
N LEU A 108 6.19 12.10 5.05
CA LEU A 108 4.94 12.83 5.14
C LEU A 108 4.84 13.56 6.50
N PRO A 109 4.07 14.63 6.59
CA PRO A 109 3.73 15.21 7.90
C PRO A 109 3.09 14.17 8.82
N PRO A 110 3.26 14.28 10.14
CA PRO A 110 2.58 13.38 11.08
C PRO A 110 1.07 13.41 10.88
N TYR A 111 0.43 12.25 11.03
CA TYR A 111 -1.05 12.09 10.94
C TYR A 111 -1.68 12.64 9.65
N SER A 112 -1.02 12.48 8.51
CA SER A 112 -1.47 13.03 7.23
C SER A 112 -1.70 11.95 6.16
N PRO A 113 -2.60 10.98 6.38
CA PRO A 113 -2.90 9.91 5.41
C PRO A 113 -3.50 10.45 4.11
N ASP A 114 -4.14 11.63 4.14
CA ASP A 114 -4.73 12.28 2.97
C ASP A 114 -3.68 12.66 1.91
N PHE A 115 -2.43 12.83 2.31
CA PHE A 115 -1.30 13.05 1.40
C PHE A 115 -0.63 11.75 0.93
N ASN A 116 -1.15 10.58 1.34
CA ASN A 116 -0.58 9.29 0.97
C ASN A 116 -1.41 8.57 -0.09
N PRO A 117 -1.08 8.67 -1.39
CA PRO A 117 -1.88 8.05 -2.46
C PRO A 117 -1.91 6.53 -2.41
N ILE A 118 -0.92 5.86 -1.79
CA ILE A 118 -0.90 4.40 -1.70
C ILE A 118 -2.01 3.86 -0.81
N GLU A 119 -2.49 4.64 0.16
CA GLU A 119 -3.62 4.25 1.01
C GLU A 119 -4.90 4.01 0.21
N LYS A 120 -5.11 4.77 -0.87
CA LYS A 120 -6.25 4.56 -1.79
C LYS A 120 -6.09 3.26 -2.59
N ALA A 121 -4.88 2.95 -3.01
CA ALA A 121 -4.56 1.68 -3.66
C ALA A 121 -4.77 0.50 -2.69
N PHE A 122 -4.31 0.62 -1.45
CA PHE A 122 -4.53 -0.39 -0.41
C PHE A 122 -6.01 -0.55 -0.04
N ALA A 123 -6.79 0.52 -0.04
CA ALA A 123 -8.24 0.44 0.18
C ALA A 123 -8.92 -0.40 -0.92
N LYS A 124 -8.57 -0.19 -2.19
CA LYS A 124 -9.05 -1.01 -3.32
C LYS A 124 -8.59 -2.46 -3.19
N LEU A 125 -7.30 -2.68 -2.93
CA LEU A 125 -6.74 -4.03 -2.72
C LEU A 125 -7.52 -4.78 -1.63
N LYS A 126 -7.69 -4.17 -0.47
CA LYS A 126 -8.46 -4.76 0.65
C LYS A 126 -9.91 -5.05 0.29
N ALA A 127 -10.56 -4.21 -0.51
CA ALA A 127 -11.92 -4.45 -0.98
C ALA A 127 -11.98 -5.70 -1.88
N MET A 128 -11.00 -5.90 -2.74
CA MET A 128 -10.91 -7.07 -3.61
C MET A 128 -10.59 -8.34 -2.81
N LEU A 129 -9.68 -8.28 -1.85
CA LEU A 129 -9.37 -9.39 -0.94
C LEU A 129 -10.59 -9.82 -0.12
N ARG A 130 -11.37 -8.85 0.40
CA ARG A 130 -12.65 -9.14 1.08
C ARG A 130 -13.67 -9.79 0.17
N LYS A 131 -13.70 -9.41 -1.11
CA LYS A 131 -14.62 -10.01 -2.10
C LYS A 131 -14.23 -11.44 -2.45
N ALA A 132 -12.93 -11.72 -2.51
CA ALA A 132 -12.40 -13.04 -2.86
C ALA A 132 -12.53 -14.04 -1.71
N GLU A 133 -12.56 -13.57 -0.46
CA GLU A 133 -12.75 -14.40 0.74
C GLU A 133 -11.73 -15.55 0.86
N GLU A 134 -10.46 -15.30 0.49
CA GLU A 134 -9.42 -16.30 0.60
C GLU A 134 -9.14 -16.67 2.06
N ARG A 135 -9.09 -17.98 2.35
CA ARG A 135 -9.05 -18.51 3.73
C ARG A 135 -7.70 -19.13 4.10
N THR A 136 -6.79 -19.24 3.15
CA THR A 136 -5.45 -19.80 3.38
C THR A 136 -4.38 -18.72 3.24
N VAL A 137 -3.28 -18.85 3.95
CA VAL A 137 -2.16 -17.89 3.82
C VAL A 137 -1.57 -17.95 2.41
N SER A 138 -1.35 -19.15 1.89
CA SER A 138 -0.78 -19.34 0.55
C SER A 138 -1.69 -18.79 -0.56
N GLY A 139 -3.00 -19.02 -0.45
CA GLY A 139 -3.97 -18.46 -1.38
C GLY A 139 -4.04 -16.94 -1.30
N LEU A 140 -4.00 -16.39 -0.08
CA LEU A 140 -3.98 -14.94 0.13
C LEU A 140 -2.73 -14.30 -0.50
N TRP A 141 -1.54 -14.89 -0.33
CA TRP A 141 -0.30 -14.40 -0.93
C TRP A 141 -0.32 -14.48 -2.45
N THR A 142 -0.80 -15.61 -2.99
CA THR A 142 -0.98 -15.77 -4.44
C THR A 142 -1.95 -14.73 -5.01
N LEU A 143 -3.04 -14.47 -4.30
CA LEU A 143 -4.04 -13.48 -4.70
C LEU A 143 -3.46 -12.05 -4.63
N ILE A 144 -2.74 -11.70 -3.57
CA ILE A 144 -2.05 -10.40 -3.45
C ILE A 144 -1.12 -10.22 -4.65
N GLY A 145 -0.29 -11.21 -4.98
CA GLY A 145 0.62 -11.15 -6.13
C GLY A 145 -0.11 -10.83 -7.44
N LYS A 146 -1.28 -11.44 -7.67
CA LYS A 146 -2.10 -11.11 -8.86
C LYS A 146 -2.72 -9.72 -8.81
N LEU A 147 -3.08 -9.26 -7.62
CA LEU A 147 -3.77 -7.98 -7.45
C LEU A 147 -2.84 -6.76 -7.50
N VAL A 148 -1.55 -6.91 -7.22
CA VAL A 148 -0.59 -5.80 -7.36
C VAL A 148 -0.42 -5.37 -8.82
N ASP A 149 -0.61 -6.29 -9.77
CA ASP A 149 -0.44 -6.03 -11.21
C ASP A 149 -1.65 -5.35 -11.87
N ILE A 150 -2.78 -5.23 -11.18
CA ILE A 150 -3.99 -4.64 -11.79
C ILE A 150 -4.03 -3.11 -11.76
N PHE A 151 -3.12 -2.47 -11.03
CA PHE A 151 -3.11 -1.02 -10.88
C PHE A 151 -2.55 -0.34 -12.13
N GLN A 152 -3.45 0.21 -12.93
CA GLN A 152 -3.10 0.84 -14.20
C GLN A 152 -2.59 2.27 -14.01
N PRO A 153 -1.73 2.79 -14.92
CA PRO A 153 -1.16 4.14 -14.79
C PRO A 153 -2.20 5.26 -14.66
N ALA A 154 -3.30 5.18 -15.40
CA ALA A 154 -4.38 6.17 -15.33
C ALA A 154 -5.05 6.21 -13.93
N GLU A 155 -5.24 5.05 -13.32
CA GLU A 155 -5.78 4.93 -11.98
C GLU A 155 -4.80 5.46 -10.92
N CYS A 156 -3.53 5.10 -11.04
CA CYS A 156 -2.48 5.60 -10.15
C CYS A 156 -2.37 7.13 -10.23
N ALA A 157 -2.43 7.70 -11.45
CA ALA A 157 -2.46 9.15 -11.63
C ALA A 157 -3.63 9.82 -10.88
N ASN A 158 -4.81 9.20 -10.88
CA ASN A 158 -5.96 9.69 -10.12
C ASN A 158 -5.74 9.66 -8.60
N TYR A 159 -5.05 8.63 -8.08
CA TYR A 159 -4.68 8.58 -6.66
C TYR A 159 -3.73 9.71 -6.30
N PHE A 160 -2.69 9.94 -7.10
CA PHE A 160 -1.77 11.06 -6.89
C PHE A 160 -2.49 12.42 -6.96
N SER A 161 -3.33 12.62 -7.98
CA SER A 161 -4.12 13.83 -8.16
C SER A 161 -5.02 14.12 -6.97
N SER A 162 -5.73 13.09 -6.48
CA SER A 162 -6.63 13.22 -5.33
C SER A 162 -5.94 13.53 -4.01
N CYS A 163 -4.62 13.32 -3.93
CA CYS A 163 -3.76 13.70 -2.80
C CYS A 163 -3.00 15.03 -3.04
N GLY A 164 -3.32 15.77 -4.11
CA GLY A 164 -2.73 17.08 -4.40
C GLY A 164 -1.42 17.06 -5.17
N TYR A 165 -0.99 15.90 -5.71
CA TYR A 165 0.24 15.77 -6.50
C TYR A 165 0.03 15.99 -7.99
N ASP A 166 -0.88 16.88 -8.38
CA ASP A 166 -1.10 17.25 -9.77
C ASP A 166 0.05 18.08 -10.34
N LYS A 167 0.47 17.75 -11.57
CA LYS A 167 1.36 18.60 -12.35
C LYS A 167 0.67 19.90 -12.84
N LYS A 168 -0.61 20.10 -12.60
CA LYS A 168 -1.37 21.23 -13.08
C LYS A 168 -2.25 21.85 -11.99
N LYS A 169 -1.79 22.97 -11.50
CA LYS A 169 -2.53 24.23 -11.38
C LYS A 169 -1.56 25.29 -10.85
N LYS A 170 -0.70 25.83 -11.72
CA LYS A 170 -0.48 27.28 -11.63
C LYS A 170 -1.83 27.90 -11.91
N LYS A 171 -2.70 28.06 -10.92
CA LYS A 171 -3.74 29.05 -10.97
C LYS A 171 -2.99 30.36 -11.12
N ASN A 172 -3.11 31.00 -12.27
CA ASN A 172 -2.87 32.43 -12.38
C ASN A 172 -3.63 33.05 -11.22
N ALA A 173 -2.94 33.47 -10.18
CA ALA A 173 -3.43 34.44 -9.25
C ALA A 173 -3.67 35.70 -10.09
N LEU A 174 -4.88 35.86 -10.54
CA LEU A 174 -5.34 37.17 -10.98
C LEU A 174 -5.37 38.04 -9.74
N ILE A 175 -4.58 39.07 -9.86
CA ILE A 175 -4.51 40.29 -9.08
C ILE A 175 -5.90 40.80 -8.71
#